data_ae7e42dacf5f56cd3a57e55d87e0af70
#
_entry.id   ae7e42dacf5f56cd3a57e55d87e0af70
#
_cell.length_a   1.000
_cell.length_b   1.000
_cell.length_c   1.000
_cell.angle_alpha   90.00
_cell.angle_beta   90.00
_cell.angle_gamma   90.00
#
_symmetry.space_group_name_H-M   'P 1'
#
loop_
_entity.id
_entity.type
_entity.pdbx_description
1 polymer ?
#
loop_
_entity_poly.entity_id
_entity_poly.type
_entity_poly.pdbx_seq_one_letter_code
_entity_poly.pdbx_strand_id
1 'polypeptide(L)'
;MRKVVLSALCAAALLTACNNSGQNKSTLQAQNDSLMLELSNRDTELDEIMGAFNEIQEGFREINEAENRVDLKEGTLESQSAADKIKEDIRFISEKLKSNREQIAKLEEQLKNSKYQSAQLKKAVKNLTAE
;
A
#
# COMPACT_ATOMS: atom_id res chain seq x y z
N MET A 1 -29.68 10.60 65.32
CA MET A 1 -28.34 10.15 64.95
C MET A 1 -28.35 9.11 63.83
N ARG A 2 -29.21 8.09 63.83
CA ARG A 2 -29.27 7.06 62.75
C ARG A 2 -29.60 7.62 61.36
N LYS A 3 -30.43 8.66 61.24
CA LYS A 3 -30.81 9.24 59.96
C LYS A 3 -29.69 10.10 59.34
N VAL A 4 -28.84 10.70 60.16
CA VAL A 4 -27.69 11.52 59.69
C VAL A 4 -26.55 10.64 59.19
N VAL A 5 -26.33 9.48 59.78
CA VAL A 5 -25.33 8.52 59.37
C VAL A 5 -25.69 7.90 58.02
N LEU A 6 -26.99 7.61 57.78
CA LEU A 6 -27.46 7.08 56.50
C LEU A 6 -27.31 8.08 55.34
N SER A 7 -27.54 9.39 55.59
CA SER A 7 -27.34 10.41 54.57
C SER A 7 -25.89 10.69 54.25
N ALA A 8 -24.98 10.57 55.19
CA ALA A 8 -23.54 10.68 54.98
C ALA A 8 -22.97 9.51 54.15
N LEU A 9 -23.48 8.27 54.34
CA LEU A 9 -23.08 7.13 53.54
C LEU A 9 -23.52 7.22 52.06
N CYS A 10 -24.71 7.76 51.79
CA CYS A 10 -25.18 7.98 50.42
C CYS A 10 -24.37 9.05 49.67
N ALA A 11 -23.95 10.12 50.36
CA ALA A 11 -23.13 11.15 49.77
C ALA A 11 -21.73 10.69 49.39
N ALA A 12 -21.12 9.78 50.20
CA ALA A 12 -19.82 9.17 49.90
C ALA A 12 -19.86 8.22 48.69
N ALA A 13 -20.96 7.50 48.47
CA ALA A 13 -21.12 6.59 47.34
C ALA A 13 -21.28 7.36 45.99
N LEU A 14 -21.82 8.56 46.01
CA LEU A 14 -21.95 9.37 44.75
C LEU A 14 -20.63 10.00 44.29
N LEU A 15 -19.69 10.24 45.19
CA LEU A 15 -18.38 10.81 44.86
C LEU A 15 -17.44 9.79 44.22
N THR A 16 -17.59 8.52 44.50
CA THR A 16 -16.79 7.45 43.86
C THR A 16 -17.25 7.13 42.43
N ALA A 17 -18.51 7.35 42.09
CA ALA A 17 -19.03 7.16 40.74
C ALA A 17 -18.46 8.18 39.71
N CYS A 18 -18.15 9.40 40.12
CA CYS A 18 -17.59 10.43 39.24
C CYS A 18 -16.10 10.20 38.91
N ASN A 19 -15.34 9.50 39.77
CA ASN A 19 -13.92 9.28 39.55
C ASN A 19 -13.65 8.20 38.50
N ASN A 20 -14.61 7.30 38.30
CA ASN A 20 -14.50 6.23 37.30
C ASN A 20 -14.81 6.71 35.87
N SER A 21 -15.54 7.81 35.73
CA SER A 21 -15.88 8.41 34.40
C SER A 21 -14.67 9.07 33.75
N GLY A 22 -13.73 9.59 34.52
CA GLY A 22 -12.50 10.23 34.02
C GLY A 22 -11.51 9.19 33.44
N GLN A 23 -11.35 8.05 34.08
CA GLN A 23 -10.49 6.96 33.62
C GLN A 23 -11.03 6.32 32.33
N ASN A 24 -12.34 6.10 32.25
CA ASN A 24 -12.95 5.58 31.02
C ASN A 24 -12.79 6.54 29.83
N LYS A 25 -12.87 7.84 30.06
CA LYS A 25 -12.75 8.85 29.01
C LYS A 25 -11.30 8.92 28.48
N SER A 26 -10.31 8.89 29.34
CA SER A 26 -8.89 8.88 28.93
C SER A 26 -8.52 7.57 28.21
N THR A 27 -9.06 6.43 28.62
CA THR A 27 -8.84 5.15 27.97
C THR A 27 -9.48 5.12 26.58
N LEU A 28 -10.70 5.61 26.43
CA LEU A 28 -11.39 5.73 25.14
C LEU A 28 -10.65 6.68 24.19
N GLN A 29 -10.11 7.78 24.72
CA GLN A 29 -9.34 8.71 23.92
C GLN A 29 -8.02 8.09 23.44
N ALA A 30 -7.29 7.40 24.32
CA ALA A 30 -6.08 6.67 23.94
C ALA A 30 -6.34 5.56 22.90
N GLN A 31 -7.47 4.85 23.02
CA GLN A 31 -7.89 3.88 22.01
C GLN A 31 -8.23 4.53 20.69
N ASN A 32 -8.92 5.68 20.69
CA ASN A 32 -9.25 6.43 19.49
C ASN A 32 -7.98 6.93 18.78
N ASP A 33 -7.04 7.52 19.53
CA ASP A 33 -5.76 7.99 19.01
C ASP A 33 -4.94 6.84 18.42
N SER A 34 -4.94 5.67 19.07
CA SER A 34 -4.29 4.45 18.57
C SER A 34 -4.91 3.96 17.27
N LEU A 35 -6.25 3.96 17.18
CA LEU A 35 -6.96 3.57 15.95
C LEU A 35 -6.73 4.56 14.82
N MET A 36 -6.67 5.87 15.10
CA MET A 36 -6.34 6.88 14.10
C MET A 36 -4.92 6.71 13.57
N LEU A 37 -3.95 6.41 14.44
CA LEU A 37 -2.58 6.11 14.02
C LEU A 37 -2.52 4.85 13.16
N GLU A 38 -3.25 3.80 13.53
CA GLU A 38 -3.32 2.56 12.76
C GLU A 38 -3.94 2.77 11.38
N LEU A 39 -5.01 3.58 11.28
CA LEU A 39 -5.61 3.98 10.01
C LEU A 39 -4.62 4.76 9.14
N SER A 40 -3.93 5.74 9.70
CA SER A 40 -2.92 6.53 8.98
C SER A 40 -1.78 5.66 8.46
N ASN A 41 -1.29 4.71 9.26
CA ASN A 41 -0.25 3.76 8.83
C ASN A 41 -0.74 2.86 7.69
N ARG A 42 -1.98 2.41 7.78
CA ARG A 42 -2.62 1.60 6.73
C ARG A 42 -2.75 2.37 5.41
N ASP A 43 -3.19 3.62 5.49
CA ASP A 43 -3.35 4.46 4.30
C ASP A 43 -2.00 4.71 3.64
N THR A 44 -0.95 5.02 4.42
CA THR A 44 0.42 5.18 3.90
C THR A 44 0.93 3.91 3.22
N GLU A 45 0.75 2.75 3.84
CA GLU A 45 1.17 1.47 3.27
C GLU A 45 0.41 1.13 1.97
N LEU A 46 -0.88 1.45 1.91
CA LEU A 46 -1.67 1.28 0.69
C LEU A 46 -1.21 2.20 -0.43
N ASP A 47 -0.91 3.46 -0.13
CA ASP A 47 -0.40 4.44 -1.10
C ASP A 47 0.95 4.00 -1.67
N GLU A 48 1.86 3.48 -0.84
CA GLU A 48 3.15 2.93 -1.29
C GLU A 48 2.96 1.72 -2.23
N ILE A 49 2.07 0.80 -1.88
CA ILE A 49 1.75 -0.38 -2.69
C ILE A 49 1.12 0.04 -4.03
N MET A 50 0.19 0.98 -4.01
CA MET A 50 -0.46 1.49 -5.22
C MET A 50 0.51 2.28 -6.10
N GLY A 51 1.42 3.03 -5.51
CA GLY A 51 2.50 3.72 -6.21
C GLY A 51 3.39 2.73 -6.97
N ALA A 52 3.89 1.72 -6.28
CA ALA A 52 4.72 0.67 -6.89
C ALA A 52 3.98 -0.10 -7.99
N PHE A 53 2.69 -0.39 -7.79
CA PHE A 53 1.85 -1.04 -8.80
C PHE A 53 1.72 -0.19 -10.07
N ASN A 54 1.48 1.11 -9.91
CA ASN A 54 1.36 2.04 -11.04
C ASN A 54 2.68 2.18 -11.81
N GLU A 55 3.83 2.20 -11.12
CA GLU A 55 5.16 2.23 -11.75
C GLU A 55 5.41 1.00 -12.61
N ILE A 56 5.01 -0.19 -12.13
CA ILE A 56 5.12 -1.44 -12.88
C ILE A 56 4.24 -1.40 -14.14
N GLN A 57 2.99 -0.94 -14.02
CA GLN A 57 2.09 -0.81 -15.17
C GLN A 57 2.64 0.18 -16.21
N GLU A 58 3.21 1.28 -15.77
CA GLU A 58 3.88 2.24 -16.67
C GLU A 58 5.07 1.59 -17.38
N GLY A 59 5.86 0.79 -16.67
CA GLY A 59 6.95 0.02 -17.26
C GLY A 59 6.48 -0.94 -18.37
N PHE A 60 5.34 -1.62 -18.18
CA PHE A 60 4.75 -2.46 -19.24
C PHE A 60 4.23 -1.64 -20.42
N ARG A 61 3.64 -0.47 -20.17
CA ARG A 61 3.22 0.44 -21.25
C ARG A 61 4.40 0.89 -22.10
N GLU A 62 5.52 1.26 -21.49
CA GLU A 62 6.74 1.65 -22.20
C GLU A 62 7.33 0.48 -23.02
N ILE A 63 7.25 -0.75 -22.49
CA ILE A 63 7.65 -1.96 -23.22
C ILE A 63 6.80 -2.16 -24.47
N ASN A 64 5.47 -2.10 -24.34
CA ASN A 64 4.55 -2.23 -25.48
C ASN A 64 4.80 -1.17 -26.55
N GLU A 65 5.09 0.07 -26.14
CA GLU A 65 5.44 1.15 -27.09
C GLU A 65 6.76 0.87 -27.80
N ALA A 66 7.76 0.33 -27.11
CA ALA A 66 9.05 -0.05 -27.70
C ALA A 66 8.91 -1.25 -28.65
N GLU A 67 8.12 -2.26 -28.30
CA GLU A 67 7.80 -3.42 -29.15
C GLU A 67 7.13 -2.97 -30.45
N ASN A 68 6.13 -2.09 -30.37
CA ASN A 68 5.47 -1.52 -31.55
C ASN A 68 6.46 -0.77 -32.47
N ARG A 69 7.48 -0.09 -31.90
CA ARG A 69 8.52 0.55 -32.72
C ARG A 69 9.44 -0.47 -33.41
N VAL A 70 9.71 -1.59 -32.76
CA VAL A 70 10.50 -2.68 -33.38
C VAL A 70 9.73 -3.29 -34.54
N ASP A 71 8.46 -3.67 -34.35
CA ASP A 71 7.61 -4.27 -35.39
C ASP A 71 7.47 -3.38 -36.63
N LEU A 72 7.26 -2.07 -36.43
CA LEU A 72 7.14 -1.11 -37.54
C LEU A 72 8.44 -0.92 -38.32
N LYS A 73 9.61 -1.15 -37.69
CA LYS A 73 10.91 -0.98 -38.35
C LYS A 73 11.39 -2.25 -39.04
N GLU A 74 10.90 -3.42 -38.65
CA GLU A 74 11.29 -4.71 -39.24
C GLU A 74 10.97 -4.78 -40.74
N GLY A 75 9.93 -4.05 -41.19
CA GLY A 75 9.58 -3.89 -42.62
C GLY A 75 10.49 -2.94 -43.43
N THR A 76 11.44 -2.23 -42.80
CA THR A 76 12.28 -1.18 -43.45
C THR A 76 13.78 -1.36 -43.18
N LEU A 77 14.26 -2.59 -43.05
CA LEU A 77 15.65 -2.94 -42.66
C LEU A 77 16.76 -2.58 -43.69
N GLU A 78 16.49 -1.77 -44.70
CA GLU A 78 17.47 -1.42 -45.73
C GLU A 78 18.57 -0.44 -45.27
N SER A 79 18.53 0.08 -44.04
CA SER A 79 19.58 0.98 -43.53
C SER A 79 20.21 0.49 -42.24
N GLN A 80 21.52 0.60 -42.11
CA GLN A 80 22.28 0.30 -40.90
C GLN A 80 21.77 1.06 -39.69
N SER A 81 21.28 2.29 -39.89
CA SER A 81 20.65 3.13 -38.85
C SER A 81 19.34 2.53 -38.30
N ALA A 82 18.57 1.80 -39.11
CA ALA A 82 17.35 1.12 -38.64
C ALA A 82 17.69 -0.08 -37.75
N ALA A 83 18.71 -0.86 -38.13
CA ALA A 83 19.18 -1.99 -37.33
C ALA A 83 19.75 -1.57 -35.98
N ASP A 84 20.46 -0.44 -35.90
CA ASP A 84 21.00 0.07 -34.65
C ASP A 84 19.88 0.57 -33.72
N LYS A 85 18.85 1.21 -34.25
CA LYS A 85 17.68 1.63 -33.46
C LYS A 85 16.86 0.44 -32.95
N ILE A 86 16.73 -0.64 -33.74
CA ILE A 86 16.08 -1.87 -33.29
C ILE A 86 16.86 -2.51 -32.13
N LYS A 87 18.19 -2.55 -32.21
CA LYS A 87 19.01 -3.06 -31.09
C LYS A 87 18.86 -2.23 -29.82
N GLU A 88 18.76 -0.91 -29.96
CA GLU A 88 18.55 0.00 -28.85
C GLU A 88 17.18 -0.22 -28.21
N ASP A 89 16.11 -0.33 -29.01
CA ASP A 89 14.75 -0.64 -28.53
C ASP A 89 14.70 -2.02 -27.82
N ILE A 90 15.35 -3.06 -28.38
CA ILE A 90 15.43 -4.40 -27.75
C ILE A 90 16.18 -4.34 -26.42
N ARG A 91 17.27 -3.59 -26.36
CA ARG A 91 18.01 -3.41 -25.11
C ARG A 91 17.16 -2.69 -24.06
N PHE A 92 16.47 -1.61 -24.45
CA PHE A 92 15.55 -0.89 -23.59
C PHE A 92 14.45 -1.82 -23.05
N ILE A 93 13.80 -2.61 -23.91
CA ILE A 93 12.79 -3.60 -23.51
C ILE A 93 13.35 -4.58 -22.48
N SER A 94 14.55 -5.14 -22.73
CA SER A 94 15.21 -6.08 -21.83
C SER A 94 15.52 -5.47 -20.45
N GLU A 95 15.99 -4.24 -20.41
CA GLU A 95 16.28 -3.51 -19.17
C GLU A 95 14.98 -3.21 -18.39
N LYS A 96 13.92 -2.79 -19.09
CA LYS A 96 12.60 -2.52 -18.47
C LYS A 96 11.95 -3.81 -17.94
N LEU A 97 11.99 -4.91 -18.68
CA LEU A 97 11.48 -6.20 -18.21
C LEU A 97 12.21 -6.66 -16.94
N LYS A 98 13.52 -6.49 -16.88
CA LYS A 98 14.30 -6.80 -15.69
C LYS A 98 13.87 -5.93 -14.51
N SER A 99 13.76 -4.62 -14.72
CA SER A 99 13.33 -3.68 -13.70
C SER A 99 11.92 -4.01 -13.17
N ASN A 100 10.96 -4.27 -14.07
CA ASN A 100 9.60 -4.64 -13.67
C ASN A 100 9.59 -5.93 -12.84
N ARG A 101 10.36 -6.94 -13.21
CA ARG A 101 10.46 -8.20 -12.42
C ARG A 101 11.00 -7.94 -11.00
N GLU A 102 12.02 -7.11 -10.88
CA GLU A 102 12.59 -6.73 -9.57
C GLU A 102 11.57 -5.97 -8.72
N GLN A 103 10.83 -5.03 -9.32
CA GLN A 103 9.78 -4.28 -8.65
C GLN A 103 8.61 -5.19 -8.23
N ILE A 104 8.18 -6.12 -9.08
CA ILE A 104 7.13 -7.09 -8.76
C ILE A 104 7.56 -7.96 -7.57
N ALA A 105 8.79 -8.49 -7.57
CA ALA A 105 9.30 -9.30 -6.46
C ALA A 105 9.31 -8.51 -5.14
N LYS A 106 9.73 -7.25 -5.18
CA LYS A 106 9.70 -6.34 -4.03
C LYS A 106 8.27 -6.10 -3.55
N LEU A 107 7.33 -5.88 -4.46
CA LEU A 107 5.93 -5.64 -4.14
C LEU A 107 5.26 -6.90 -3.54
N GLU A 108 5.59 -8.10 -4.03
CA GLU A 108 5.15 -9.36 -3.45
C GLU A 108 5.67 -9.54 -2.02
N GLU A 109 6.92 -9.18 -1.76
CA GLU A 109 7.52 -9.23 -0.42
C GLU A 109 6.84 -8.21 0.53
N GLN A 110 6.60 -6.99 0.08
CA GLN A 110 5.87 -5.98 0.86
C GLN A 110 4.46 -6.48 1.21
N LEU A 111 3.72 -7.02 0.25
CA LEU A 111 2.39 -7.59 0.49
C LEU A 111 2.39 -8.80 1.42
N LYS A 112 3.44 -9.61 1.40
CA LYS A 112 3.59 -10.75 2.31
C LYS A 112 3.82 -10.28 3.75
N ASN A 113 4.57 -9.20 3.93
CA ASN A 113 4.95 -8.65 5.23
C ASN A 113 3.91 -7.65 5.76
N SER A 114 2.99 -7.20 4.92
CA SER A 114 1.92 -6.26 5.28
C SER A 114 0.99 -6.85 6.34
N LYS A 115 0.67 -6.04 7.35
CA LYS A 115 -0.37 -6.35 8.33
C LYS A 115 -1.78 -6.30 7.74
N TYR A 116 -1.95 -5.55 6.66
CA TYR A 116 -3.24 -5.25 6.02
C TYR A 116 -3.41 -6.02 4.70
N GLN A 117 -3.30 -7.33 4.78
CA GLN A 117 -3.36 -8.21 3.60
C GLN A 117 -4.72 -8.14 2.91
N SER A 118 -4.78 -7.50 1.74
CA SER A 118 -5.94 -7.52 0.86
C SER A 118 -5.85 -8.66 -0.15
N ALA A 119 -6.88 -9.51 -0.20
CA ALA A 119 -6.96 -10.57 -1.20
C ALA A 119 -7.02 -10.01 -2.63
N GLN A 120 -7.60 -8.83 -2.80
CA GLN A 120 -7.69 -8.13 -4.08
C GLN A 120 -6.32 -7.63 -4.54
N LEU A 121 -5.52 -7.02 -3.64
CA LEU A 121 -4.15 -6.59 -3.94
C LEU A 121 -3.25 -7.76 -4.28
N LYS A 122 -3.31 -8.86 -3.54
CA LYS A 122 -2.57 -10.08 -3.85
C LYS A 122 -2.90 -10.63 -5.24
N LYS A 123 -4.19 -10.60 -5.61
CA LYS A 123 -4.62 -11.02 -6.95
C LYS A 123 -4.12 -10.07 -8.03
N ALA A 124 -4.18 -8.76 -7.79
CA ALA A 124 -3.70 -7.76 -8.73
C ALA A 124 -2.19 -7.92 -9.01
N VAL A 125 -1.38 -8.05 -7.96
CA VAL A 125 0.08 -8.25 -8.09
C VAL A 125 0.40 -9.58 -8.79
N LYS A 126 -0.33 -10.65 -8.47
CA LYS A 126 -0.16 -11.93 -9.17
C LYS A 126 -0.47 -11.83 -10.68
N ASN A 127 -1.38 -10.97 -11.09
CA ASN A 127 -1.66 -10.78 -12.51
C ASN A 127 -0.51 -10.09 -13.24
N LEU A 128 0.25 -9.18 -12.57
CA LEU A 128 1.43 -8.54 -13.13
C LEU A 128 2.57 -9.54 -13.45
N THR A 129 2.61 -10.68 -12.77
CA THR A 129 3.59 -11.75 -13.06
C THR A 129 3.20 -12.62 -14.26
N ALA A 130 1.97 -12.49 -14.75
CA ALA A 130 1.46 -13.26 -15.90
C ALA A 130 1.56 -12.50 -17.23
N GLU A 131 1.90 -11.21 -17.19
CA GLU A 131 2.22 -10.36 -18.35
C GLU A 131 3.71 -10.47 -18.67
#